data_1592554c94d403d746073059331c61d7
#
_entry.id   1592554c94d403d746073059331c61d7
#
_cell.length_a   1.000
_cell.length_b   1.000
_cell.length_c   1.000
_cell.angle_alpha   90.00
_cell.angle_beta   90.00
_cell.angle_gamma   90.00
#
_symmetry.space_group_name_H-M   'P 1'
#
loop_
_entity.id
_entity.type
_entity.pdbx_description
1 polymer ?
#
loop_
_entity_poly.entity_id
_entity_poly.type
_entity_poly.pdbx_seq_one_letter_code
_entity_poly.pdbx_strand_id
1 'polypeptide(L)'
;MKTEPVSPPTLIKTGWKCIDDRTLTADMLRGDKEAQEAFINALSPAELDALPFDWGFWARDDQLPPRDWITGKKYIWCLRCGRGWGKTRTAGQAIMEAVRTGKYKHLSLCGATAEEVRDIMINGESGLARYCPPDLGMVYKPSIKKVFFSNGAVISIFYGSEPEKSRGAQSDWLWCDEIHKWQYPEETFDNLLLGLRLGSNPLCVVTSTPKPTAFTKRLEGLTNGDGKPCVHVTVGSTYENKSNLSPAFISTIVSKYEGTRLGQQELYAQILDDNPNALFKKDWIENNKVDVLPIVVNRYRIIVSVDPAASHSADSNHTGIITVLEGSAPERLISAAAIQHKNESHYYVLADASLIGTPHQWGLTVKAAAETHKADTVVIEDNQGGDMVESTLINAGVTQRIHRVRAVHSKLARALNSSTLCEQGRIHFYRDPHTYNAEHGTDPLDMLEDELCNWQPGDDSPDRMDAFVHAINYLKPDLKDLAQEDTAKKALFNMLGGGL
;
A
#
# COMPACT_ATOMS: atom_id res chain seq x y z
N MET A 1 37.43 -36.82 16.30
CA MET A 1 36.79 -36.18 17.47
C MET A 1 35.41 -36.81 17.58
N LYS A 2 35.16 -37.56 18.65
CA LYS A 2 33.80 -38.10 18.90
C LYS A 2 32.95 -36.92 19.34
N THR A 3 31.98 -36.54 18.51
CA THR A 3 30.91 -35.59 18.87
C THR A 3 30.11 -36.24 19.99
N GLU A 4 30.06 -35.62 21.16
CA GLU A 4 29.15 -36.03 22.22
C GLU A 4 27.72 -35.98 21.67
N PRO A 5 26.85 -36.95 22.00
CA PRO A 5 25.45 -36.93 21.58
C PRO A 5 24.80 -35.69 22.18
N VAL A 6 24.34 -34.80 21.31
CA VAL A 6 23.54 -33.64 21.70
C VAL A 6 22.28 -34.16 22.40
N SER A 7 22.14 -33.87 23.68
CA SER A 7 20.92 -34.20 24.43
C SER A 7 19.71 -33.59 23.68
N PRO A 8 18.61 -34.36 23.49
CA PRO A 8 17.45 -33.83 22.79
C PRO A 8 17.01 -32.56 23.49
N PRO A 9 16.78 -31.46 22.73
CA PRO A 9 16.31 -30.23 23.33
C PRO A 9 14.93 -30.49 23.92
N THR A 10 14.70 -29.96 25.11
CA THR A 10 13.36 -29.94 25.73
C THR A 10 12.46 -29.07 24.84
N LEU A 11 11.82 -29.72 23.85
CA LEU A 11 10.83 -29.11 22.98
C LEU A 11 9.65 -28.71 23.86
N ILE A 12 9.24 -27.46 23.69
CA ILE A 12 8.05 -26.84 24.28
C ILE A 12 8.25 -26.22 25.67
N LYS A 13 8.96 -25.10 25.70
CA LYS A 13 8.64 -24.06 26.67
C LYS A 13 7.70 -23.06 25.98
N THR A 14 6.49 -22.85 26.55
CA THR A 14 5.61 -21.77 26.12
C THR A 14 6.31 -20.43 26.30
N GLY A 15 6.36 -19.60 25.26
CA GLY A 15 6.98 -18.28 25.25
C GLY A 15 7.83 -18.03 24.01
N TRP A 16 7.91 -16.78 23.60
CA TRP A 16 8.75 -16.40 22.44
C TRP A 16 10.21 -16.75 22.71
N LYS A 17 10.83 -17.47 21.79
CA LYS A 17 12.27 -17.72 21.79
C LYS A 17 12.97 -16.64 20.99
N CYS A 18 14.03 -16.06 21.55
CA CYS A 18 14.99 -15.24 20.81
C CYS A 18 16.08 -16.14 20.20
N ILE A 19 16.91 -15.57 19.33
CA ILE A 19 18.04 -16.27 18.73
C ILE A 19 18.98 -16.91 19.76
N ASP A 20 19.21 -16.23 20.88
CA ASP A 20 20.10 -16.69 21.97
C ASP A 20 19.52 -17.88 22.76
N ASP A 21 18.23 -18.16 22.63
CA ASP A 21 17.55 -19.22 23.37
C ASP A 21 17.47 -20.54 22.59
N ARG A 22 18.05 -20.60 21.36
CA ARG A 22 17.99 -21.77 20.48
C ARG A 22 19.22 -22.64 20.58
N THR A 23 18.98 -23.93 20.66
CA THR A 23 20.04 -24.96 20.68
C THR A 23 20.12 -25.76 19.39
N LEU A 24 19.00 -25.96 18.71
CA LEU A 24 18.89 -26.72 17.46
C LEU A 24 17.79 -26.16 16.58
N THR A 25 18.02 -26.13 15.27
CA THR A 25 17.06 -25.65 14.27
C THR A 25 16.92 -26.62 13.11
N ALA A 26 15.79 -26.50 12.38
CA ALA A 26 15.57 -27.28 11.17
C ALA A 26 16.66 -27.03 10.10
N ASP A 27 17.16 -25.79 10.02
CA ASP A 27 18.24 -25.45 9.06
C ASP A 27 19.57 -26.14 9.38
N MET A 28 19.88 -26.35 10.66
CA MET A 28 21.10 -27.10 11.08
C MET A 28 21.05 -28.56 10.67
N LEU A 29 19.86 -29.14 10.54
CA LEU A 29 19.66 -30.54 10.11
C LEU A 29 19.46 -30.66 8.59
N ARG A 30 19.39 -29.54 7.87
CA ARG A 30 19.08 -29.55 6.43
C ARG A 30 20.20 -30.20 5.61
N GLY A 31 19.83 -31.19 4.80
CA GLY A 31 20.77 -31.91 3.93
C GLY A 31 21.55 -33.04 4.60
N ASP A 32 21.48 -33.20 5.92
CA ASP A 32 22.07 -34.30 6.67
C ASP A 32 21.01 -35.31 7.10
N LYS A 33 20.82 -36.36 6.29
CA LYS A 33 19.83 -37.41 6.57
C LYS A 33 20.10 -38.17 7.85
N GLU A 34 21.35 -38.47 8.15
CA GLU A 34 21.72 -39.20 9.35
C GLU A 34 21.41 -38.41 10.61
N ALA A 35 21.72 -37.10 10.59
CA ALA A 35 21.39 -36.20 11.69
C ALA A 35 19.87 -36.03 11.84
N GLN A 36 19.12 -35.97 10.74
CA GLN A 36 17.64 -35.91 10.74
C GLN A 36 17.03 -37.15 11.37
N GLU A 37 17.47 -38.34 10.93
CA GLU A 37 17.00 -39.62 11.46
C GLU A 37 17.36 -39.80 12.94
N ALA A 38 18.59 -39.45 13.33
CA ALA A 38 19.02 -39.50 14.73
C ALA A 38 18.17 -38.54 15.60
N PHE A 39 17.90 -37.33 15.11
CA PHE A 39 17.07 -36.36 15.82
C PHE A 39 15.64 -36.88 15.99
N ILE A 40 14.99 -37.34 14.91
CA ILE A 40 13.62 -37.86 14.97
C ILE A 40 13.50 -39.06 15.90
N ASN A 41 14.46 -39.98 15.84
CA ASN A 41 14.49 -41.19 16.71
C ASN A 41 14.74 -40.86 18.18
N ALA A 42 15.33 -39.71 18.49
CA ALA A 42 15.56 -39.26 19.85
C ALA A 42 14.34 -38.59 20.50
N LEU A 43 13.30 -38.22 19.71
CA LEU A 43 12.12 -37.56 20.22
C LEU A 43 11.12 -38.57 20.78
N SER A 44 10.47 -38.20 21.89
CA SER A 44 9.29 -38.89 22.39
C SER A 44 8.07 -38.69 21.48
N PRO A 45 7.05 -39.54 21.54
CA PRO A 45 5.82 -39.35 20.77
C PRO A 45 5.19 -37.97 20.98
N ALA A 46 5.17 -37.46 22.21
CA ALA A 46 4.63 -36.14 22.54
C ALA A 46 5.42 -34.99 21.92
N GLU A 47 6.75 -35.14 21.83
CA GLU A 47 7.62 -34.15 21.18
C GLU A 47 7.47 -34.20 19.65
N LEU A 48 7.28 -35.40 19.06
CA LEU A 48 6.98 -35.53 17.65
C LEU A 48 5.65 -34.84 17.27
N ASP A 49 4.60 -35.01 18.08
CA ASP A 49 3.32 -34.38 17.86
C ASP A 49 3.38 -32.86 18.01
N ALA A 50 4.29 -32.36 18.84
CA ALA A 50 4.47 -30.96 19.13
C ALA A 50 5.42 -30.24 18.15
N LEU A 51 6.35 -30.95 17.53
CA LEU A 51 7.38 -30.40 16.65
C LEU A 51 6.82 -29.54 15.51
N PRO A 52 5.72 -29.87 14.82
CA PRO A 52 5.15 -29.04 13.78
C PRO A 52 4.75 -27.63 14.26
N PHE A 53 4.51 -27.48 15.56
CA PHE A 53 4.09 -26.23 16.19
C PHE A 53 5.19 -25.50 16.94
N ASP A 54 6.43 -26.02 16.96
CA ASP A 54 7.58 -25.33 17.57
C ASP A 54 8.21 -24.36 16.58
N TRP A 55 7.73 -23.11 16.58
CA TRP A 55 8.27 -22.07 15.71
C TRP A 55 9.76 -21.81 15.97
N GLY A 56 10.22 -21.94 17.20
CA GLY A 56 11.64 -21.81 17.52
C GLY A 56 12.52 -22.81 16.81
N PHE A 57 12.02 -24.00 16.49
CA PHE A 57 12.74 -25.00 15.69
C PHE A 57 12.71 -24.67 14.17
N TRP A 58 11.56 -24.23 13.64
CA TRP A 58 11.38 -24.03 12.21
C TRP A 58 11.80 -22.66 11.68
N ALA A 59 11.81 -21.63 12.54
CA ALA A 59 12.13 -20.27 12.13
C ALA A 59 13.61 -20.13 11.71
N ARG A 60 13.86 -19.29 10.71
CA ARG A 60 15.20 -18.74 10.52
C ARG A 60 15.49 -17.71 11.62
N ASP A 61 16.76 -17.34 11.81
CA ASP A 61 17.18 -16.41 12.85
C ASP A 61 16.51 -15.03 12.72
N ASP A 62 16.37 -14.56 11.50
CA ASP A 62 15.74 -13.30 11.13
C ASP A 62 14.19 -13.27 11.29
N GLN A 63 13.58 -14.46 11.45
CA GLN A 63 12.14 -14.62 11.69
C GLN A 63 11.79 -14.70 13.19
N LEU A 64 12.79 -14.73 14.05
CA LEU A 64 12.54 -14.73 15.51
C LEU A 64 12.26 -13.32 16.02
N PRO A 65 11.37 -13.19 17.01
CA PRO A 65 11.05 -11.89 17.57
C PRO A 65 12.25 -11.27 18.27
N PRO A 66 12.53 -9.99 18.02
CA PRO A 66 13.64 -9.29 18.64
C PRO A 66 13.41 -9.08 20.14
N ARG A 67 14.50 -9.16 20.93
CA ARG A 67 14.42 -9.08 22.40
C ARG A 67 13.86 -7.74 22.89
N ASP A 68 14.18 -6.63 22.23
CA ASP A 68 13.67 -5.30 22.58
C ASP A 68 12.15 -5.20 22.36
N TRP A 69 11.58 -5.92 21.38
CA TRP A 69 10.16 -6.03 21.17
C TRP A 69 9.50 -6.92 22.24
N ILE A 70 10.01 -8.11 22.50
CA ILE A 70 9.44 -9.01 23.54
C ILE A 70 9.38 -8.33 24.90
N THR A 71 10.41 -7.54 25.24
CA THR A 71 10.49 -6.83 26.54
C THR A 71 9.68 -5.53 26.58
N GLY A 72 9.04 -5.13 25.46
CA GLY A 72 8.24 -3.91 25.36
C GLY A 72 9.05 -2.61 25.33
N LYS A 73 10.37 -2.68 25.16
CA LYS A 73 11.19 -1.48 24.92
C LYS A 73 10.81 -0.84 23.59
N LYS A 74 10.51 -1.66 22.58
CA LYS A 74 9.88 -1.31 21.33
C LYS A 74 8.62 -2.15 21.21
N TYR A 75 7.46 -1.55 21.08
CA TYR A 75 6.20 -2.29 21.07
C TYR A 75 5.69 -2.61 19.67
N ILE A 76 6.34 -2.10 18.62
CA ILE A 76 6.02 -2.41 17.22
C ILE A 76 7.20 -3.17 16.60
N TRP A 77 6.91 -4.33 16.00
CA TRP A 77 7.85 -5.08 15.18
C TRP A 77 7.41 -5.00 13.72
N CYS A 78 8.17 -4.27 12.90
CA CYS A 78 7.93 -4.08 11.48
C CYS A 78 8.77 -5.08 10.66
N LEU A 79 8.10 -5.99 9.97
CA LEU A 79 8.71 -6.95 9.04
C LEU A 79 8.69 -6.35 7.63
N ARG A 80 9.67 -5.55 7.29
CA ARG A 80 9.85 -4.96 5.96
C ARG A 80 10.73 -5.88 5.12
N CYS A 81 10.10 -6.84 4.44
CA CYS A 81 10.83 -7.90 3.77
C CYS A 81 10.32 -8.14 2.35
N GLY A 82 11.17 -8.70 1.50
CA GLY A 82 10.87 -9.03 0.13
C GLY A 82 9.75 -10.06 -0.03
N ARG A 83 9.25 -10.19 -1.25
CA ARG A 83 8.21 -11.15 -1.61
C ARG A 83 8.70 -12.59 -1.38
N GLY A 84 7.89 -13.42 -0.74
CA GLY A 84 8.25 -14.82 -0.47
C GLY A 84 9.21 -15.00 0.73
N TRP A 85 9.64 -13.94 1.43
CA TRP A 85 10.48 -14.04 2.63
C TRP A 85 9.83 -14.80 3.79
N GLY A 86 8.49 -14.80 3.86
CA GLY A 86 7.72 -15.47 4.91
C GLY A 86 7.12 -14.53 5.95
N LYS A 87 6.88 -13.26 5.61
CA LYS A 87 6.31 -12.22 6.49
C LYS A 87 5.03 -12.66 7.20
N THR A 88 4.01 -13.05 6.42
CA THR A 88 2.69 -13.49 6.94
C THR A 88 2.83 -14.70 7.88
N ARG A 89 3.70 -15.67 7.53
CA ARG A 89 4.00 -16.83 8.38
C ARG A 89 4.62 -16.40 9.71
N THR A 90 5.61 -15.51 9.66
CA THR A 90 6.30 -15.01 10.85
C THR A 90 5.36 -14.28 11.78
N ALA A 91 4.56 -13.36 11.26
CA ALA A 91 3.57 -12.61 12.04
C ALA A 91 2.47 -13.54 12.59
N GLY A 92 1.99 -14.50 11.79
CA GLY A 92 1.02 -15.49 12.24
C GLY A 92 1.55 -16.41 13.33
N GLN A 93 2.83 -16.79 13.31
CA GLN A 93 3.46 -17.53 14.40
C GLN A 93 3.63 -16.66 15.66
N ALA A 94 3.95 -15.37 15.49
CA ALA A 94 4.06 -14.46 16.62
C ALA A 94 2.73 -14.26 17.36
N ILE A 95 1.61 -14.07 16.63
CA ILE A 95 0.28 -13.99 17.26
C ILE A 95 -0.16 -15.33 17.87
N MET A 96 0.17 -16.45 17.22
CA MET A 96 -0.16 -17.77 17.75
C MET A 96 0.58 -18.04 19.05
N GLU A 97 1.84 -17.62 19.16
CA GLU A 97 2.59 -17.74 20.42
C GLU A 97 2.01 -16.82 21.50
N ALA A 98 1.54 -15.60 21.12
CA ALA A 98 0.81 -14.73 22.05
C ALA A 98 -0.43 -15.44 22.63
N VAL A 99 -1.21 -16.13 21.80
CA VAL A 99 -2.34 -16.96 22.22
C VAL A 99 -1.89 -18.08 23.15
N ARG A 100 -0.82 -18.82 22.79
CA ARG A 100 -0.30 -19.95 23.59
C ARG A 100 0.20 -19.56 24.96
N THR A 101 0.80 -18.39 25.12
CA THR A 101 1.26 -17.90 26.42
C THR A 101 0.11 -17.69 27.40
N GLY A 102 -1.11 -17.52 26.90
CA GLY A 102 -2.30 -17.21 27.69
C GLY A 102 -2.29 -15.84 28.35
N LYS A 103 -1.27 -15.02 28.10
CA LYS A 103 -1.14 -13.65 28.63
C LYS A 103 -2.00 -12.65 27.86
N TYR A 104 -2.16 -12.88 26.55
CA TYR A 104 -2.92 -12.04 25.65
C TYR A 104 -4.30 -12.66 25.42
N LYS A 105 -5.35 -11.87 25.65
CA LYS A 105 -6.75 -12.34 25.58
C LYS A 105 -7.57 -11.59 24.53
N HIS A 106 -7.20 -10.36 24.23
CA HIS A 106 -7.92 -9.47 23.32
C HIS A 106 -7.01 -9.09 22.16
N LEU A 107 -6.90 -9.97 21.17
CA LEU A 107 -6.01 -9.76 20.05
C LEU A 107 -6.77 -9.13 18.89
N SER A 108 -6.08 -8.35 18.07
CA SER A 108 -6.59 -7.77 16.83
C SER A 108 -5.76 -8.22 15.65
N LEU A 109 -6.45 -8.43 14.51
CA LEU A 109 -5.85 -8.79 13.23
C LEU A 109 -6.46 -7.89 12.16
N CYS A 110 -5.63 -7.26 11.32
CA CYS A 110 -6.06 -6.42 10.23
C CYS A 110 -5.33 -6.79 8.94
N GLY A 111 -6.09 -7.03 7.88
CA GLY A 111 -5.60 -7.20 6.51
C GLY A 111 -6.28 -6.22 5.57
N ALA A 112 -5.91 -6.21 4.29
CA ALA A 112 -6.44 -5.24 3.33
C ALA A 112 -7.95 -5.43 3.11
N THR A 113 -8.39 -6.68 2.83
CA THR A 113 -9.78 -7.03 2.54
C THR A 113 -10.26 -8.25 3.32
N ALA A 114 -11.57 -8.50 3.30
CA ALA A 114 -12.17 -9.66 3.95
C ALA A 114 -11.70 -10.99 3.33
N GLU A 115 -11.51 -11.01 2.01
CA GLU A 115 -11.01 -12.15 1.25
C GLU A 115 -9.57 -12.46 1.64
N GLU A 116 -8.67 -11.47 1.64
CA GLU A 116 -7.27 -11.66 2.03
C GLU A 116 -7.15 -12.17 3.47
N VAL A 117 -7.90 -11.62 4.39
CA VAL A 117 -7.91 -12.10 5.78
C VAL A 117 -8.36 -13.55 5.84
N ARG A 118 -9.48 -13.92 5.18
CA ARG A 118 -10.00 -15.28 5.20
C ARG A 118 -9.06 -16.27 4.53
N ASP A 119 -8.59 -15.94 3.32
CA ASP A 119 -7.93 -16.92 2.44
C ASP A 119 -6.41 -16.96 2.64
N ILE A 120 -5.80 -15.89 3.16
CA ILE A 120 -4.35 -15.83 3.41
C ILE A 120 -4.05 -15.94 4.91
N MET A 121 -4.63 -15.04 5.74
CA MET A 121 -4.23 -14.93 7.14
C MET A 121 -4.84 -16.00 8.03
N ILE A 122 -6.05 -16.50 7.71
CA ILE A 122 -6.75 -17.53 8.52
C ILE A 122 -6.56 -18.92 7.92
N ASN A 123 -7.01 -19.16 6.68
CA ASN A 123 -7.10 -20.48 6.08
C ASN A 123 -5.95 -20.81 5.10
N GLY A 124 -5.12 -19.84 4.74
CA GLY A 124 -4.04 -20.04 3.77
C GLY A 124 -2.91 -20.95 4.28
N GLU A 125 -1.99 -21.31 3.39
CA GLU A 125 -0.79 -22.12 3.71
C GLU A 125 0.10 -21.48 4.79
N SER A 126 0.10 -20.14 4.87
CA SER A 126 0.75 -19.37 5.92
C SER A 126 -0.24 -18.83 6.95
N GLY A 127 -1.47 -19.32 6.96
CA GLY A 127 -2.54 -18.85 7.82
C GLY A 127 -2.59 -19.54 9.19
N LEU A 128 -3.33 -18.93 10.13
CA LEU A 128 -3.41 -19.36 11.52
C LEU A 128 -3.86 -20.82 11.67
N ALA A 129 -4.80 -21.28 10.85
CA ALA A 129 -5.34 -22.63 10.93
C ALA A 129 -4.28 -23.73 10.67
N ARG A 130 -3.22 -23.40 9.92
CA ARG A 130 -2.19 -24.37 9.55
C ARG A 130 -1.25 -24.73 10.71
N TYR A 131 -1.03 -23.80 11.62
CA TYR A 131 -0.08 -23.99 12.74
C TYR A 131 -0.69 -23.75 14.12
N CYS A 132 -2.01 -23.71 14.20
CA CYS A 132 -2.70 -23.73 15.48
C CYS A 132 -2.64 -25.15 16.09
N PRO A 133 -2.03 -25.32 17.27
CA PRO A 133 -2.04 -26.61 17.94
C PRO A 133 -3.48 -27.05 18.28
N PRO A 134 -3.78 -28.37 18.18
CA PRO A 134 -5.14 -28.89 18.39
C PRO A 134 -5.73 -28.57 19.77
N ASP A 135 -4.90 -28.48 20.80
CA ASP A 135 -5.30 -28.17 22.18
C ASP A 135 -5.83 -26.73 22.35
N LEU A 136 -5.43 -25.81 21.47
CA LEU A 136 -5.97 -24.46 21.46
C LEU A 136 -7.37 -24.34 20.86
N GLY A 137 -7.87 -25.36 20.16
CA GLY A 137 -9.28 -25.45 19.74
C GLY A 137 -9.76 -24.21 18.98
N MET A 138 -9.03 -23.79 17.94
CA MET A 138 -9.35 -22.58 17.15
C MET A 138 -10.69 -22.71 16.44
N VAL A 139 -11.56 -21.70 16.61
CA VAL A 139 -12.85 -21.60 15.92
C VAL A 139 -12.98 -20.22 15.24
N TYR A 140 -12.96 -20.20 13.92
CA TYR A 140 -13.20 -18.98 13.13
C TYR A 140 -14.69 -18.78 12.86
N LYS A 141 -15.22 -17.60 13.20
CA LYS A 141 -16.61 -17.17 12.96
C LYS A 141 -16.64 -15.95 12.05
N PRO A 142 -16.71 -16.11 10.73
CA PRO A 142 -16.65 -14.98 9.77
C PRO A 142 -17.78 -13.97 9.96
N SER A 143 -19.00 -14.43 10.29
CA SER A 143 -20.18 -13.56 10.43
C SER A 143 -20.03 -12.49 11.51
N ILE A 144 -19.25 -12.76 12.54
CA ILE A 144 -18.96 -11.81 13.64
C ILE A 144 -17.51 -11.34 13.64
N LYS A 145 -16.73 -11.65 12.59
CA LYS A 145 -15.33 -11.25 12.39
C LYS A 145 -14.43 -11.60 13.58
N LYS A 146 -14.51 -12.84 14.11
CA LYS A 146 -13.75 -13.27 15.29
C LYS A 146 -13.19 -14.69 15.14
N VAL A 147 -12.02 -14.89 15.77
CA VAL A 147 -11.45 -16.22 16.03
C VAL A 147 -11.42 -16.45 17.53
N PHE A 148 -11.89 -17.59 17.98
CA PHE A 148 -11.96 -18.00 19.38
C PHE A 148 -10.99 -19.14 19.65
N PHE A 149 -10.43 -19.19 20.85
CA PHE A 149 -9.56 -20.24 21.32
C PHE A 149 -10.06 -20.82 22.65
N SER A 150 -9.75 -22.09 22.91
CA SER A 150 -10.20 -22.82 24.12
C SER A 150 -9.67 -22.20 25.42
N ASN A 151 -8.53 -21.52 25.38
CA ASN A 151 -7.93 -20.82 26.51
C ASN A 151 -8.56 -19.45 26.80
N GLY A 152 -9.64 -19.08 26.08
CA GLY A 152 -10.37 -17.82 26.24
C GLY A 152 -9.79 -16.63 25.48
N ALA A 153 -8.71 -16.80 24.71
CA ALA A 153 -8.21 -15.75 23.82
C ALA A 153 -9.19 -15.55 22.65
N VAL A 154 -9.31 -14.31 22.19
CA VAL A 154 -10.17 -13.93 21.05
C VAL A 154 -9.40 -12.97 20.14
N ILE A 155 -9.36 -13.29 18.85
CA ILE A 155 -8.88 -12.36 17.82
C ILE A 155 -10.09 -11.67 17.20
N SER A 156 -10.12 -10.34 17.23
CA SER A 156 -11.06 -9.50 16.49
C SER A 156 -10.45 -9.11 15.14
N ILE A 157 -11.24 -9.16 14.06
CA ILE A 157 -10.77 -8.97 12.69
C ILE A 157 -11.24 -7.61 12.17
N PHE A 158 -10.32 -6.87 11.56
CA PHE A 158 -10.51 -5.57 10.94
C PHE A 158 -9.99 -5.57 9.50
N TYR A 159 -10.38 -4.57 8.71
CA TYR A 159 -9.96 -4.42 7.33
C TYR A 159 -9.45 -3.00 7.07
N GLY A 160 -8.36 -2.89 6.31
CA GLY A 160 -7.76 -1.61 5.92
C GLY A 160 -8.64 -0.75 5.01
N SER A 161 -9.73 -1.31 4.49
CA SER A 161 -10.77 -0.59 3.74
C SER A 161 -11.88 -0.01 4.60
N GLU A 162 -11.92 -0.28 5.92
CA GLU A 162 -13.01 0.10 6.82
C GLU A 162 -12.50 0.81 8.09
N PRO A 163 -11.83 1.99 7.99
CA PRO A 163 -11.17 2.64 9.13
C PRO A 163 -12.12 2.95 10.28
N GLU A 164 -13.35 3.39 10.00
CA GLU A 164 -14.35 3.69 11.02
C GLU A 164 -14.72 2.48 11.90
N LYS A 165 -14.67 1.26 11.33
CA LYS A 165 -14.96 0.04 12.10
C LYS A 165 -13.83 -0.37 13.04
N SER A 166 -12.64 0.19 12.86
CA SER A 166 -11.49 -0.01 13.76
C SER A 166 -11.53 0.95 14.97
N ARG A 167 -12.33 2.03 14.91
CA ARG A 167 -12.51 2.94 16.03
C ARG A 167 -13.14 2.22 17.23
N GLY A 168 -12.55 2.41 18.39
CA GLY A 168 -13.00 1.75 19.61
C GLY A 168 -12.53 0.32 19.79
N ALA A 169 -11.72 -0.22 18.88
CA ALA A 169 -11.00 -1.47 19.09
C ALA A 169 -10.20 -1.39 20.40
N GLN A 170 -10.18 -2.48 21.18
CA GLN A 170 -9.37 -2.58 22.38
C GLN A 170 -8.64 -3.92 22.35
N SER A 171 -7.30 -3.86 22.29
CA SER A 171 -6.47 -5.05 22.22
C SER A 171 -5.23 -4.94 23.10
N ASP A 172 -4.70 -6.10 23.43
CA ASP A 172 -3.40 -6.29 24.08
C ASP A 172 -2.35 -6.80 23.09
N TRP A 173 -2.78 -7.17 21.87
CA TRP A 173 -1.90 -7.61 20.78
C TRP A 173 -2.52 -7.27 19.41
N LEU A 174 -1.68 -6.87 18.42
CA LEU A 174 -2.13 -6.42 17.11
C LEU A 174 -1.24 -7.02 16.00
N TRP A 175 -1.87 -7.56 14.96
CA TRP A 175 -1.22 -7.93 13.70
C TRP A 175 -1.82 -7.16 12.53
N CYS A 176 -0.98 -6.37 11.83
CA CYS A 176 -1.29 -5.67 10.59
C CYS A 176 -0.54 -6.32 9.43
N ASP A 177 -1.26 -6.98 8.50
CA ASP A 177 -0.63 -7.68 7.37
C ASP A 177 -0.68 -6.86 6.09
N GLU A 178 0.48 -6.79 5.39
CA GLU A 178 0.69 -6.07 4.12
C GLU A 178 0.08 -4.65 4.12
N ILE A 179 0.46 -3.86 5.13
CA ILE A 179 -0.16 -2.56 5.45
C ILE A 179 -0.20 -1.58 4.28
N HIS A 180 0.77 -1.65 3.34
CA HIS A 180 0.83 -0.79 2.16
C HIS A 180 -0.13 -1.21 1.02
N LYS A 181 -0.88 -2.30 1.19
CA LYS A 181 -1.99 -2.66 0.31
C LYS A 181 -3.33 -2.10 0.79
N TRP A 182 -3.38 -1.57 2.01
CA TRP A 182 -4.62 -1.07 2.57
C TRP A 182 -5.10 0.16 1.81
N GLN A 183 -6.41 0.33 1.71
CA GLN A 183 -7.02 1.49 1.08
C GLN A 183 -6.81 2.75 1.92
N TYR A 184 -6.89 2.61 3.25
CA TYR A 184 -6.69 3.68 4.23
C TYR A 184 -5.66 3.27 5.28
N PRO A 185 -4.36 3.16 4.92
CA PRO A 185 -3.35 2.58 5.79
C PRO A 185 -3.13 3.39 7.05
N GLU A 186 -3.01 4.71 6.93
CA GLU A 186 -2.72 5.60 8.05
C GLU A 186 -3.88 5.65 9.04
N GLU A 187 -5.07 6.00 8.56
CA GLU A 187 -6.25 6.14 9.42
C GLU A 187 -6.59 4.84 10.13
N THR A 188 -6.56 3.71 9.42
CA THR A 188 -6.86 2.40 10.01
C THR A 188 -5.80 2.00 11.04
N PHE A 189 -4.52 2.20 10.71
CA PHE A 189 -3.42 1.87 11.62
C PHE A 189 -3.46 2.72 12.88
N ASP A 190 -3.67 4.03 12.76
CA ASP A 190 -3.75 4.94 13.90
C ASP A 190 -4.93 4.58 14.82
N ASN A 191 -6.11 4.29 14.27
CA ASN A 191 -7.25 3.83 15.04
C ASN A 191 -6.96 2.53 15.83
N LEU A 192 -6.31 1.55 15.18
CA LEU A 192 -5.93 0.29 15.81
C LEU A 192 -4.84 0.48 16.86
N LEU A 193 -3.87 1.36 16.60
CA LEU A 193 -2.79 1.65 17.55
C LEU A 193 -3.30 2.36 18.79
N LEU A 194 -4.24 3.30 18.66
CA LEU A 194 -4.95 3.91 19.79
C LEU A 194 -5.73 2.87 20.62
N GLY A 195 -6.20 1.81 19.97
CA GLY A 195 -6.86 0.68 20.61
C GLY A 195 -5.93 -0.31 21.30
N LEU A 196 -4.64 -0.29 20.98
CA LEU A 196 -3.61 -1.20 21.53
C LEU A 196 -3.16 -0.74 22.92
N ARG A 197 -4.01 -0.95 23.93
CA ARG A 197 -3.84 -0.36 25.28
C ARG A 197 -4.19 -1.29 26.43
N LEU A 198 -4.54 -2.54 26.15
CA LEU A 198 -4.85 -3.51 27.20
C LEU A 198 -3.58 -4.24 27.67
N GLY A 199 -3.65 -4.77 28.90
CA GLY A 199 -2.51 -5.50 29.47
C GLY A 199 -1.35 -4.60 29.90
N SER A 200 -0.27 -5.23 30.37
CA SER A 200 0.94 -4.54 30.86
C SER A 200 2.01 -4.36 29.78
N ASN A 201 1.93 -5.09 28.68
CA ASN A 201 2.90 -5.08 27.59
C ASN A 201 2.18 -5.31 26.26
N PRO A 202 1.42 -4.32 25.75
CA PRO A 202 0.78 -4.44 24.44
C PRO A 202 1.83 -4.47 23.32
N LEU A 203 1.64 -5.38 22.34
CA LEU A 203 2.59 -5.59 21.24
C LEU A 203 1.91 -5.54 19.89
N CYS A 204 2.65 -5.06 18.89
CA CYS A 204 2.20 -4.99 17.51
C CYS A 204 3.23 -5.64 16.58
N VAL A 205 2.74 -6.40 15.58
CA VAL A 205 3.53 -6.84 14.42
C VAL A 205 2.92 -6.25 13.17
N VAL A 206 3.74 -5.63 12.34
CA VAL A 206 3.35 -5.06 11.05
C VAL A 206 4.16 -5.76 9.96
N THR A 207 3.51 -6.24 8.92
CA THR A 207 4.19 -6.78 7.74
C THR A 207 4.04 -5.84 6.56
N SER A 208 5.08 -5.73 5.77
CA SER A 208 5.05 -4.92 4.55
C SER A 208 6.08 -5.39 3.52
N THR A 209 5.69 -5.36 2.26
CA THR A 209 6.63 -5.20 1.17
C THR A 209 6.91 -3.70 1.06
N PRO A 210 8.17 -3.26 1.02
CA PRO A 210 8.50 -1.84 1.13
C PRO A 210 7.91 -1.02 -0.02
N LYS A 211 7.35 0.14 0.34
CA LYS A 211 7.01 1.21 -0.60
C LYS A 211 7.62 2.51 -0.07
N PRO A 212 8.19 3.37 -0.92
CA PRO A 212 8.83 4.62 -0.50
C PRO A 212 7.80 5.73 -0.21
N THR A 213 6.78 5.43 0.61
CA THR A 213 5.72 6.38 0.96
C THR A 213 6.07 7.18 2.20
N ALA A 214 5.45 8.36 2.38
CA ALA A 214 5.54 9.15 3.61
C ALA A 214 5.11 8.30 4.82
N PHE A 215 4.07 7.49 4.67
CA PHE A 215 3.59 6.57 5.70
C PHE A 215 4.66 5.56 6.14
N THR A 216 5.44 4.99 5.21
CA THR A 216 6.53 4.06 5.56
C THR A 216 7.55 4.74 6.47
N LYS A 217 7.96 5.96 6.11
CA LYS A 217 8.92 6.74 6.89
C LYS A 217 8.37 7.10 8.26
N ARG A 218 7.10 7.52 8.31
CA ARG A 218 6.39 7.80 9.56
C ARG A 218 6.31 6.56 10.46
N LEU A 219 5.89 5.42 9.91
CA LEU A 219 5.77 4.16 10.66
C LEU A 219 7.10 3.72 11.27
N GLU A 220 8.16 3.67 10.47
CA GLU A 220 9.48 3.24 10.93
C GLU A 220 10.14 4.23 11.89
N GLY A 221 9.80 5.53 11.76
CA GLY A 221 10.29 6.62 12.60
C GLY A 221 9.49 6.88 13.87
N LEU A 222 8.43 6.11 14.18
CA LEU A 222 7.60 6.34 15.36
C LEU A 222 8.43 6.31 16.65
N THR A 223 8.17 7.30 17.49
CA THR A 223 8.79 7.44 18.81
C THR A 223 7.72 7.46 19.91
N ASN A 224 8.12 7.09 21.13
CA ASN A 224 7.26 7.25 22.32
C ASN A 224 7.27 8.71 22.83
N GLY A 225 6.49 8.97 23.88
CA GLY A 225 6.41 10.31 24.49
C GLY A 225 7.73 10.90 24.98
N ASP A 226 8.77 10.08 25.18
CA ASP A 226 10.13 10.49 25.55
C ASP A 226 11.05 10.72 24.33
N GLY A 227 10.52 10.61 23.09
CA GLY A 227 11.29 10.71 21.86
C GLY A 227 12.13 9.47 21.52
N LYS A 228 11.94 8.33 22.21
CA LYS A 228 12.69 7.10 21.96
C LYS A 228 12.00 6.27 20.88
N PRO A 229 12.77 5.65 19.94
CA PRO A 229 12.20 4.77 18.92
C PRO A 229 11.39 3.63 19.52
N CYS A 230 10.17 3.43 19.06
CA CYS A 230 9.28 2.35 19.52
C CYS A 230 9.05 1.25 18.47
N VAL A 231 9.73 1.33 17.32
CA VAL A 231 9.65 0.36 16.24
C VAL A 231 10.96 -0.41 16.11
N HIS A 232 10.89 -1.73 16.03
CA HIS A 232 11.98 -2.59 15.59
C HIS A 232 11.71 -2.98 14.13
N VAL A 233 12.63 -2.67 13.22
CA VAL A 233 12.50 -3.02 11.80
C VAL A 233 13.40 -4.19 11.49
N THR A 234 12.81 -5.31 11.05
CA THR A 234 13.55 -6.43 10.45
C THR A 234 13.46 -6.28 8.94
N VAL A 235 14.62 -6.26 8.28
CA VAL A 235 14.74 -6.18 6.82
C VAL A 235 15.26 -7.52 6.32
N GLY A 236 14.57 -8.11 5.32
CA GLY A 236 14.99 -9.39 4.79
C GLY A 236 14.68 -9.53 3.29
N SER A 237 15.58 -10.19 2.57
CA SER A 237 15.45 -10.42 1.13
C SER A 237 14.69 -11.71 0.81
N THR A 238 14.10 -11.79 -0.38
CA THR A 238 13.52 -13.05 -0.91
C THR A 238 14.51 -14.22 -0.86
N TYR A 239 15.79 -13.93 -1.08
CA TYR A 239 16.84 -14.96 -1.17
C TYR A 239 17.13 -15.66 0.14
N GLU A 240 16.91 -15.04 1.27
CA GLU A 240 17.06 -15.66 2.59
C GLU A 240 16.10 -16.85 2.79
N ASN A 241 14.99 -16.85 2.08
CA ASN A 241 14.01 -17.95 2.10
C ASN A 241 14.09 -18.90 0.88
N LYS A 242 15.15 -18.78 0.08
CA LYS A 242 15.31 -19.53 -1.18
C LYS A 242 15.10 -21.05 -1.02
N SER A 243 15.54 -21.61 0.08
CA SER A 243 15.43 -23.05 0.36
C SER A 243 13.98 -23.55 0.54
N ASN A 244 13.04 -22.66 0.86
CA ASN A 244 11.62 -22.96 1.05
C ASN A 244 10.75 -22.51 -0.14
N LEU A 245 11.35 -21.91 -1.16
CA LEU A 245 10.65 -21.45 -2.37
C LEU A 245 10.91 -22.42 -3.53
N SER A 246 9.91 -22.59 -4.39
CA SER A 246 10.09 -23.47 -5.55
C SER A 246 11.15 -22.91 -6.51
N PRO A 247 11.98 -23.76 -7.14
CA PRO A 247 12.96 -23.31 -8.12
C PRO A 247 12.32 -22.53 -9.29
N ALA A 248 11.11 -22.92 -9.71
CA ALA A 248 10.36 -22.23 -10.76
C ALA A 248 9.97 -20.81 -10.33
N PHE A 249 9.51 -20.61 -9.09
CA PHE A 249 9.22 -19.28 -8.54
C PHE A 249 10.47 -18.41 -8.53
N ILE A 250 11.59 -18.94 -8.00
CA ILE A 250 12.86 -18.19 -7.96
C ILE A 250 13.33 -17.81 -9.35
N SER A 251 13.34 -18.75 -10.32
CA SER A 251 13.79 -18.45 -11.68
C SER A 251 12.90 -17.40 -12.36
N THR A 252 11.58 -17.49 -12.20
CA THR A 252 10.64 -16.53 -12.79
C THR A 252 10.79 -15.15 -12.18
N ILE A 253 10.87 -15.05 -10.86
CA ILE A 253 11.02 -13.78 -10.16
C ILE A 253 12.37 -13.15 -10.46
N VAL A 254 13.45 -13.92 -10.42
CA VAL A 254 14.79 -13.42 -10.75
C VAL A 254 14.84 -12.93 -12.19
N SER A 255 14.38 -13.72 -13.17
CA SER A 255 14.42 -13.31 -14.58
C SER A 255 13.59 -12.04 -14.87
N LYS A 256 12.53 -11.81 -14.10
CA LYS A 256 11.64 -10.66 -14.29
C LYS A 256 12.12 -9.40 -13.56
N TYR A 257 12.71 -9.53 -12.39
CA TYR A 257 12.94 -8.41 -11.49
C TYR A 257 14.41 -8.17 -11.15
N GLU A 258 15.32 -9.15 -11.33
CA GLU A 258 16.75 -8.98 -11.01
C GLU A 258 17.35 -7.83 -11.82
N GLY A 259 18.11 -6.97 -11.15
CA GLY A 259 18.74 -5.80 -11.78
C GLY A 259 17.78 -4.63 -12.05
N THR A 260 16.49 -4.79 -11.78
CA THR A 260 15.52 -3.69 -11.92
C THR A 260 15.32 -2.97 -10.58
N ARG A 261 14.82 -1.73 -10.64
CA ARG A 261 14.44 -0.96 -9.45
C ARG A 261 13.33 -1.68 -8.65
N LEU A 262 12.31 -2.20 -9.34
CA LEU A 262 11.27 -2.98 -8.71
C LEU A 262 11.84 -4.23 -8.02
N GLY A 263 12.88 -4.84 -8.59
CA GLY A 263 13.61 -5.93 -7.94
C GLY A 263 14.31 -5.50 -6.65
N GLN A 264 14.93 -4.33 -6.61
CA GLN A 264 15.52 -3.81 -5.38
C GLN A 264 14.47 -3.66 -4.28
N GLN A 265 13.26 -3.22 -4.61
CA GLN A 265 12.15 -3.08 -3.68
C GLN A 265 11.54 -4.45 -3.33
N GLU A 266 11.12 -5.24 -4.32
CA GLU A 266 10.35 -6.47 -4.14
C GLU A 266 11.20 -7.66 -3.64
N LEU A 267 12.47 -7.76 -4.09
CA LEU A 267 13.35 -8.88 -3.72
C LEU A 267 14.28 -8.56 -2.55
N TYR A 268 14.83 -7.34 -2.52
CA TYR A 268 15.84 -6.96 -1.51
C TYR A 268 15.27 -6.07 -0.40
N ALA A 269 13.99 -5.76 -0.43
CA ALA A 269 13.29 -4.95 0.56
C ALA A 269 13.91 -3.54 0.76
N GLN A 270 14.49 -2.96 -0.27
CA GLN A 270 15.07 -1.61 -0.21
C GLN A 270 13.99 -0.54 -0.37
N ILE A 271 14.03 0.50 0.47
CA ILE A 271 13.27 1.72 0.25
C ILE A 271 14.11 2.60 -0.67
N LEU A 272 13.60 2.86 -1.85
CA LEU A 272 14.28 3.67 -2.84
C LEU A 272 13.62 5.05 -2.88
N ASP A 273 14.24 6.01 -2.22
CA ASP A 273 13.65 7.34 -2.03
C ASP A 273 13.44 8.13 -3.33
N ASP A 274 14.35 8.01 -4.30
CA ASP A 274 14.24 8.70 -5.58
C ASP A 274 14.38 7.76 -6.76
N ASN A 275 13.47 7.89 -7.75
CA ASN A 275 13.59 7.20 -9.02
C ASN A 275 14.30 8.09 -10.05
N PRO A 276 15.58 7.85 -10.38
CA PRO A 276 16.28 8.65 -11.38
C PRO A 276 15.64 8.56 -12.77
N ASN A 277 14.90 7.47 -13.04
CA ASN A 277 14.19 7.24 -14.30
C ASN A 277 12.71 7.66 -14.24
N ALA A 278 12.21 8.10 -13.08
CA ALA A 278 10.85 8.61 -12.99
C ALA A 278 10.67 9.82 -13.90
N LEU A 279 9.52 9.89 -14.53
CA LEU A 279 9.18 11.00 -15.40
C LEU A 279 8.95 12.29 -14.61
N PHE A 280 8.39 12.18 -13.40
CA PHE A 280 8.22 13.28 -12.47
C PHE A 280 9.27 13.20 -11.36
N LYS A 281 9.94 14.33 -11.09
CA LYS A 281 10.96 14.37 -10.03
C LYS A 281 10.34 14.87 -8.74
N LYS A 282 10.73 14.25 -7.63
CA LYS A 282 10.24 14.61 -6.30
C LYS A 282 10.48 16.07 -5.97
N ASP A 283 11.67 16.60 -6.29
CA ASP A 283 12.00 18.00 -6.06
C ASP A 283 11.07 18.96 -6.79
N TRP A 284 10.57 18.60 -7.98
CA TRP A 284 9.61 19.42 -8.72
C TRP A 284 8.27 19.48 -7.97
N ILE A 285 7.80 18.34 -7.45
CA ILE A 285 6.56 18.26 -6.68
C ILE A 285 6.69 19.03 -5.37
N GLU A 286 7.75 18.78 -4.59
CA GLU A 286 7.97 19.42 -3.29
C GLU A 286 8.07 20.95 -3.41
N ASN A 287 8.79 21.45 -4.43
CA ASN A 287 8.94 22.89 -4.69
C ASN A 287 7.66 23.58 -5.19
N ASN A 288 6.68 22.81 -5.62
CA ASN A 288 5.41 23.30 -6.17
C ASN A 288 4.21 23.04 -5.25
N LYS A 289 4.44 22.66 -3.99
CA LYS A 289 3.39 22.59 -2.97
C LYS A 289 2.96 23.97 -2.54
N VAL A 290 1.66 24.18 -2.47
CA VAL A 290 1.06 25.49 -2.08
C VAL A 290 -0.07 25.26 -1.07
N ASP A 291 -0.19 26.16 -0.11
CA ASP A 291 -1.23 26.18 0.93
C ASP A 291 -2.29 27.27 0.70
N VAL A 292 -2.09 28.11 -0.31
CA VAL A 292 -3.00 29.16 -0.70
C VAL A 292 -3.28 29.09 -2.19
N LEU A 293 -4.55 29.06 -2.56
CA LEU A 293 -4.96 29.17 -3.95
C LEU A 293 -4.90 30.64 -4.42
N PRO A 294 -4.58 30.89 -5.69
CA PRO A 294 -4.51 32.26 -6.21
C PRO A 294 -5.86 32.94 -6.14
N ILE A 295 -5.84 34.25 -5.84
CA ILE A 295 -7.05 35.08 -5.91
C ILE A 295 -7.49 35.20 -7.37
N VAL A 296 -8.77 34.89 -7.61
CA VAL A 296 -9.39 34.82 -8.93
C VAL A 296 -9.53 36.18 -9.56
N VAL A 297 -8.85 36.45 -10.66
CA VAL A 297 -9.10 37.69 -11.42
C VAL A 297 -9.78 37.42 -12.78
N ASN A 298 -9.61 36.23 -13.38
CA ASN A 298 -10.24 35.88 -14.65
C ASN A 298 -10.48 34.36 -14.73
N ARG A 299 -11.64 34.00 -15.30
CA ARG A 299 -12.18 32.70 -15.67
C ARG A 299 -11.30 31.47 -15.29
N TYR A 300 -11.66 30.80 -14.19
CA TYR A 300 -11.13 29.50 -13.84
C TYR A 300 -11.87 28.41 -14.57
N ARG A 301 -11.14 27.31 -14.80
CA ARG A 301 -11.79 26.03 -15.11
C ARG A 301 -11.44 25.05 -13.99
N ILE A 302 -12.45 24.47 -13.36
CA ILE A 302 -12.27 23.38 -12.42
C ILE A 302 -12.81 22.14 -13.07
N ILE A 303 -12.02 21.10 -13.11
CA ILE A 303 -12.42 19.83 -13.70
C ILE A 303 -12.19 18.66 -12.73
N VAL A 304 -13.02 17.64 -12.86
CA VAL A 304 -12.80 16.33 -12.24
C VAL A 304 -12.48 15.35 -13.36
N SER A 305 -11.30 14.78 -13.34
CA SER A 305 -10.89 13.74 -14.29
C SER A 305 -11.05 12.36 -13.68
N VAL A 306 -11.55 11.42 -14.47
CA VAL A 306 -11.85 10.06 -14.04
C VAL A 306 -11.21 9.07 -14.98
N ASP A 307 -10.41 8.16 -14.43
CA ASP A 307 -9.88 6.97 -15.10
C ASP A 307 -10.39 5.71 -14.41
N PRO A 308 -11.49 5.10 -14.90
CA PRO A 308 -12.05 3.91 -14.30
C PRO A 308 -11.22 2.68 -14.67
N ALA A 309 -10.98 1.80 -13.72
CA ALA A 309 -10.30 0.55 -13.93
C ALA A 309 -10.94 -0.31 -15.03
N ALA A 310 -10.14 -0.78 -15.97
CA ALA A 310 -10.59 -1.49 -17.17
C ALA A 310 -11.01 -2.96 -16.94
N SER A 311 -10.78 -3.56 -15.75
CA SER A 311 -11.06 -4.99 -15.50
C SER A 311 -11.80 -5.23 -14.18
N HIS A 312 -12.70 -6.23 -14.18
CA HIS A 312 -13.51 -6.64 -13.02
C HIS A 312 -12.85 -7.71 -12.14
N SER A 313 -11.52 -7.86 -12.17
CA SER A 313 -10.83 -8.78 -11.26
C SER A 313 -10.63 -8.13 -9.89
N ALA A 314 -10.93 -8.85 -8.83
CA ALA A 314 -10.93 -8.37 -7.44
C ALA A 314 -9.57 -7.84 -6.92
N ASP A 315 -8.50 -7.96 -7.70
CA ASP A 315 -7.13 -7.68 -7.25
C ASP A 315 -6.51 -6.36 -7.74
N SER A 316 -7.20 -5.51 -8.54
CA SER A 316 -6.47 -4.40 -9.20
C SER A 316 -7.25 -3.12 -9.53
N ASN A 317 -8.41 -2.83 -8.96
CA ASN A 317 -9.24 -1.78 -9.58
C ASN A 317 -9.40 -0.54 -8.72
N HIS A 318 -8.35 0.30 -8.71
CA HIS A 318 -8.50 1.69 -8.35
C HIS A 318 -9.18 2.45 -9.51
N THR A 319 -10.18 3.27 -9.20
CA THR A 319 -10.64 4.31 -10.12
C THR A 319 -9.92 5.60 -9.76
N GLY A 320 -9.13 6.14 -10.69
CA GLY A 320 -8.47 7.43 -10.53
C GLY A 320 -9.51 8.57 -10.62
N ILE A 321 -9.56 9.45 -9.60
CA ILE A 321 -10.46 10.61 -9.57
C ILE A 321 -9.69 11.81 -9.06
N ILE A 322 -9.26 12.68 -9.96
CA ILE A 322 -8.41 13.83 -9.65
C ILE A 322 -9.12 15.13 -10.00
N THR A 323 -9.13 16.08 -9.07
CA THR A 323 -9.67 17.41 -9.27
C THR A 323 -8.57 18.41 -9.54
N VAL A 324 -8.66 19.16 -10.64
CA VAL A 324 -7.67 20.16 -11.05
C VAL A 324 -8.34 21.51 -11.37
N LEU A 325 -7.71 22.57 -10.86
CA LEU A 325 -8.07 23.96 -11.17
C LEU A 325 -7.02 24.55 -12.13
N GLU A 326 -7.47 25.21 -13.20
CA GLU A 326 -6.63 26.11 -14.00
C GLU A 326 -6.76 27.52 -13.48
N GLY A 327 -5.64 28.21 -13.25
CA GLY A 327 -5.61 29.55 -12.68
C GLY A 327 -4.35 30.35 -13.06
N SER A 328 -4.15 31.46 -12.39
CA SER A 328 -2.91 32.26 -12.48
C SER A 328 -1.80 31.68 -11.60
N ALA A 329 -0.59 32.19 -11.75
CA ALA A 329 0.54 31.84 -10.87
C ALA A 329 0.21 32.17 -9.40
N PRO A 330 0.72 31.39 -8.43
CA PRO A 330 0.60 31.70 -7.02
C PRO A 330 1.36 33.00 -6.69
N GLU A 331 0.95 33.70 -5.63
CA GLU A 331 1.62 34.94 -5.20
C GLU A 331 3.09 34.73 -4.88
N ARG A 332 3.44 33.55 -4.33
CA ARG A 332 4.81 33.18 -3.98
C ARG A 332 5.30 32.08 -4.91
N LEU A 333 6.23 32.42 -5.80
CA LEU A 333 6.93 31.49 -6.67
C LEU A 333 8.30 31.14 -6.04
N ILE A 334 8.58 29.85 -5.89
CA ILE A 334 9.77 29.35 -5.19
C ILE A 334 10.91 29.06 -6.17
N SER A 335 10.60 28.55 -7.38
CA SER A 335 11.60 28.16 -8.35
C SER A 335 11.85 29.22 -9.42
N ALA A 336 13.08 29.28 -9.94
CA ALA A 336 13.43 30.15 -11.06
C ALA A 336 12.60 29.82 -12.32
N ALA A 337 12.30 28.53 -12.54
CA ALA A 337 11.44 28.09 -13.63
C ALA A 337 10.02 28.62 -13.50
N ALA A 338 9.41 28.56 -12.29
CA ALA A 338 8.08 29.11 -12.04
C ALA A 338 8.03 30.65 -12.27
N ILE A 339 9.07 31.37 -11.88
CA ILE A 339 9.16 32.81 -12.12
C ILE A 339 9.19 33.14 -13.61
N GLN A 340 9.89 32.34 -14.43
CA GLN A 340 9.97 32.51 -15.87
C GLN A 340 8.58 32.35 -16.55
N HIS A 341 7.75 31.48 -16.03
CA HIS A 341 6.43 31.14 -16.59
C HIS A 341 5.25 31.80 -15.87
N LYS A 342 5.49 32.79 -14.99
CA LYS A 342 4.47 33.43 -14.13
C LYS A 342 3.25 34.04 -14.86
N ASN A 343 3.39 34.36 -16.14
CA ASN A 343 2.33 34.97 -16.94
C ASN A 343 1.52 33.93 -17.75
N GLU A 344 1.85 32.65 -17.61
CA GLU A 344 1.15 31.55 -18.27
C GLU A 344 0.08 30.95 -17.34
N SER A 345 -0.75 30.04 -17.87
CA SER A 345 -1.71 29.29 -17.05
C SER A 345 -0.96 28.37 -16.09
N HIS A 346 -1.39 28.34 -14.85
CA HIS A 346 -0.95 27.42 -13.80
C HIS A 346 -2.08 26.46 -13.44
N TYR A 347 -1.75 25.27 -12.98
CA TYR A 347 -2.68 24.18 -12.69
C TYR A 347 -2.50 23.73 -11.25
N TYR A 348 -3.61 23.60 -10.51
CA TYR A 348 -3.62 23.26 -9.10
C TYR A 348 -4.34 21.92 -8.92
N VAL A 349 -3.64 20.91 -8.46
CA VAL A 349 -4.24 19.65 -8.02
C VAL A 349 -4.89 19.90 -6.67
N LEU A 350 -6.23 19.88 -6.65
CA LEU A 350 -7.01 20.25 -5.47
C LEU A 350 -7.33 19.04 -4.58
N ALA A 351 -7.57 17.89 -5.18
CA ALA A 351 -7.96 16.69 -4.45
C ALA A 351 -7.68 15.41 -5.24
N ASP A 352 -7.36 14.36 -4.52
CA ASP A 352 -7.40 12.96 -4.95
C ASP A 352 -8.55 12.27 -4.21
N ALA A 353 -9.59 11.91 -4.96
CA ALA A 353 -10.75 11.17 -4.46
C ALA A 353 -10.78 9.73 -5.01
N SER A 354 -9.65 9.23 -5.47
CA SER A 354 -9.52 7.90 -6.05
C SER A 354 -9.87 6.80 -5.03
N LEU A 355 -10.54 5.75 -5.51
CA LEU A 355 -10.99 4.67 -4.63
C LEU A 355 -11.01 3.31 -5.36
N ILE A 356 -11.03 2.25 -4.56
CA ILE A 356 -11.45 0.92 -5.03
C ILE A 356 -12.93 0.78 -4.74
N GLY A 357 -13.75 0.57 -5.78
CA GLY A 357 -15.18 0.49 -5.57
C GLY A 357 -15.96 0.06 -6.81
N THR A 358 -17.25 -0.21 -6.59
CA THR A 358 -18.19 -0.52 -7.67
C THR A 358 -18.44 0.71 -8.54
N PRO A 359 -18.94 0.53 -9.80
CA PRO A 359 -19.33 1.63 -10.67
C PRO A 359 -20.26 2.66 -9.99
N HIS A 360 -21.19 2.20 -9.17
CA HIS A 360 -22.06 3.09 -8.41
C HIS A 360 -21.32 3.94 -7.37
N GLN A 361 -20.36 3.33 -6.64
CA GLN A 361 -19.57 4.03 -5.62
C GLN A 361 -18.67 5.09 -6.22
N TRP A 362 -17.87 4.77 -7.24
CA TRP A 362 -17.02 5.79 -7.84
C TRP A 362 -17.84 6.87 -8.57
N GLY A 363 -19.00 6.53 -9.16
CA GLY A 363 -19.90 7.52 -9.75
C GLY A 363 -20.41 8.54 -8.73
N LEU A 364 -20.79 8.09 -7.52
CA LEU A 364 -21.18 8.98 -6.42
C LEU A 364 -20.01 9.82 -5.91
N THR A 365 -18.80 9.26 -5.88
CA THR A 365 -17.59 9.99 -5.47
C THR A 365 -17.25 11.09 -6.46
N VAL A 366 -17.34 10.83 -7.78
CA VAL A 366 -17.15 11.84 -8.82
C VAL A 366 -18.18 12.96 -8.67
N LYS A 367 -19.45 12.63 -8.44
CA LYS A 367 -20.51 13.62 -8.18
C LYS A 367 -20.15 14.48 -6.97
N ALA A 368 -19.80 13.88 -5.86
CA ALA A 368 -19.43 14.58 -4.63
C ALA A 368 -18.22 15.52 -4.86
N ALA A 369 -17.17 15.04 -5.54
CA ALA A 369 -15.99 15.85 -5.89
C ALA A 369 -16.37 17.04 -6.79
N ALA A 370 -17.21 16.80 -7.82
CA ALA A 370 -17.67 17.84 -8.73
C ALA A 370 -18.54 18.91 -8.04
N GLU A 371 -19.38 18.50 -7.11
CA GLU A 371 -20.22 19.44 -6.32
C GLU A 371 -19.38 20.22 -5.30
N THR A 372 -18.50 19.54 -4.56
CA THR A 372 -17.64 20.16 -3.53
C THR A 372 -16.73 21.23 -4.11
N HIS A 373 -16.08 20.93 -5.21
CA HIS A 373 -15.16 21.85 -5.87
C HIS A 373 -15.84 22.74 -6.92
N LYS A 374 -17.16 22.60 -7.13
CA LYS A 374 -17.92 23.35 -8.14
C LYS A 374 -17.31 23.22 -9.53
N ALA A 375 -17.00 21.98 -9.92
CA ALA A 375 -16.35 21.70 -11.18
C ALA A 375 -17.25 22.07 -12.38
N ASP A 376 -16.64 22.58 -13.43
CA ASP A 376 -17.32 22.95 -14.69
C ASP A 376 -17.56 21.71 -15.58
N THR A 377 -16.64 20.76 -15.53
CA THR A 377 -16.60 19.63 -16.45
C THR A 377 -16.06 18.39 -15.73
N VAL A 378 -16.62 17.24 -16.07
CA VAL A 378 -16.06 15.92 -15.75
C VAL A 378 -15.40 15.37 -17.02
N VAL A 379 -14.13 15.01 -16.93
CA VAL A 379 -13.32 14.48 -18.04
C VAL A 379 -13.17 12.97 -17.90
N ILE A 380 -13.47 12.22 -18.97
CA ILE A 380 -13.37 10.76 -19.01
C ILE A 380 -12.61 10.30 -20.24
N GLU A 381 -11.90 9.17 -20.17
CA GLU A 381 -11.25 8.59 -21.34
C GLU A 381 -12.27 7.85 -22.23
N ASP A 382 -12.21 8.08 -23.57
CA ASP A 382 -13.11 7.50 -24.59
C ASP A 382 -12.50 6.21 -25.19
N ASN A 383 -11.83 5.39 -24.37
CA ASN A 383 -11.35 4.08 -24.79
C ASN A 383 -12.45 3.02 -24.63
N GLN A 384 -12.13 1.72 -24.77
CA GLN A 384 -13.10 0.64 -24.63
C GLN A 384 -13.87 0.76 -23.29
N GLY A 385 -15.08 1.33 -23.32
CA GLY A 385 -15.95 1.50 -22.16
C GLY A 385 -16.47 2.92 -21.90
N GLY A 386 -16.10 3.93 -22.71
CA GLY A 386 -16.54 5.33 -22.51
C GLY A 386 -18.06 5.51 -22.37
N ASP A 387 -18.88 4.75 -23.10
CA ASP A 387 -20.33 4.78 -22.98
C ASP A 387 -20.82 4.25 -21.62
N MET A 388 -20.16 3.24 -21.06
CA MET A 388 -20.48 2.71 -19.74
C MET A 388 -20.11 3.72 -18.64
N VAL A 389 -18.96 4.35 -18.76
CA VAL A 389 -18.47 5.35 -17.80
C VAL A 389 -19.41 6.55 -17.77
N GLU A 390 -19.77 7.12 -18.93
CA GLU A 390 -20.70 8.23 -19.02
C GLU A 390 -22.10 7.85 -18.47
N SER A 391 -22.61 6.67 -18.82
CA SER A 391 -23.89 6.18 -18.30
C SER A 391 -23.86 6.03 -16.77
N THR A 392 -22.74 5.57 -16.20
CA THR A 392 -22.58 5.45 -14.75
C THR A 392 -22.60 6.81 -14.07
N LEU A 393 -21.92 7.81 -14.64
CA LEU A 393 -21.92 9.18 -14.11
C LEU A 393 -23.31 9.82 -14.17
N ILE A 394 -24.02 9.66 -15.28
CA ILE A 394 -25.41 10.16 -15.44
C ILE A 394 -26.32 9.48 -14.41
N ASN A 395 -26.21 8.16 -14.24
CA ASN A 395 -27.01 7.41 -13.26
C ASN A 395 -26.68 7.78 -11.80
N ALA A 396 -25.45 8.18 -11.52
CA ALA A 396 -25.04 8.71 -10.22
C ALA A 396 -25.56 10.15 -9.98
N GLY A 397 -26.09 10.81 -11.01
CA GLY A 397 -26.64 12.15 -10.93
C GLY A 397 -25.62 13.27 -11.10
N VAL A 398 -24.53 13.03 -11.84
CA VAL A 398 -23.59 14.08 -12.27
C VAL A 398 -24.32 15.00 -13.24
N THR A 399 -24.35 16.31 -12.93
CA THR A 399 -25.03 17.35 -13.72
C THR A 399 -24.06 18.21 -14.54
N GLN A 400 -22.76 18.11 -14.24
CA GLN A 400 -21.70 18.80 -14.95
C GLN A 400 -21.56 18.26 -16.38
N ARG A 401 -21.01 19.07 -17.27
CA ARG A 401 -20.68 18.63 -18.63
C ARG A 401 -19.70 17.48 -18.58
N ILE A 402 -20.03 16.36 -19.21
CA ILE A 402 -19.10 15.24 -19.38
C ILE A 402 -18.35 15.43 -20.70
N HIS A 403 -17.03 15.42 -20.66
CA HIS A 403 -16.16 15.54 -21.84
C HIS A 403 -15.35 14.26 -22.01
N ARG A 404 -15.43 13.66 -23.19
CA ARG A 404 -14.67 12.45 -23.55
C ARG A 404 -13.36 12.85 -24.22
N VAL A 405 -12.25 12.32 -23.70
CA VAL A 405 -10.91 12.52 -24.26
C VAL A 405 -10.47 11.22 -24.94
N ARG A 406 -10.07 11.32 -26.21
CA ARG A 406 -9.49 10.17 -26.94
C ARG A 406 -8.00 10.12 -26.73
N ALA A 407 -7.49 8.96 -26.30
CA ALA A 407 -6.07 8.69 -26.21
C ALA A 407 -5.49 8.41 -27.61
N VAL A 408 -5.08 9.46 -28.31
CA VAL A 408 -4.44 9.36 -29.65
C VAL A 408 -2.95 9.04 -29.54
N HIS A 409 -2.31 9.39 -28.44
CA HIS A 409 -0.89 9.22 -28.21
C HIS A 409 -0.58 8.12 -27.17
N SER A 410 0.67 7.60 -27.18
CA SER A 410 1.13 6.66 -26.17
C SER A 410 1.05 7.27 -24.76
N LYS A 411 0.92 6.45 -23.73
CA LYS A 411 0.89 6.88 -22.31
C LYS A 411 2.09 7.80 -21.98
N LEU A 412 3.29 7.44 -22.42
CA LEU A 412 4.48 8.25 -22.25
C LEU A 412 4.34 9.64 -22.89
N ALA A 413 3.86 9.73 -24.13
CA ALA A 413 3.74 11.02 -24.81
C ALA A 413 2.73 11.94 -24.12
N ARG A 414 1.64 11.38 -23.58
CA ARG A 414 0.64 12.14 -22.79
C ARG A 414 1.22 12.64 -21.47
N ALA A 415 1.98 11.81 -20.77
CA ALA A 415 2.58 12.15 -19.49
C ALA A 415 3.74 13.15 -19.61
N LEU A 416 4.45 13.20 -20.75
CA LEU A 416 5.54 14.15 -21.00
C LEU A 416 5.08 15.62 -20.92
N ASN A 417 3.87 15.94 -21.41
CA ASN A 417 3.32 17.29 -21.30
C ASN A 417 3.15 17.69 -19.83
N SER A 418 2.53 16.84 -19.03
CA SER A 418 2.33 17.08 -17.59
C SER A 418 3.65 17.17 -16.85
N SER A 419 4.61 16.29 -17.16
CA SER A 419 5.95 16.31 -16.56
C SER A 419 6.70 17.62 -16.87
N THR A 420 6.66 18.08 -18.12
CA THR A 420 7.27 19.35 -18.52
C THR A 420 6.66 20.54 -17.78
N LEU A 421 5.33 20.57 -17.63
CA LEU A 421 4.65 21.62 -16.87
C LEU A 421 5.00 21.58 -15.37
N CYS A 422 5.21 20.39 -14.82
CA CYS A 422 5.65 20.22 -13.44
C CYS A 422 7.10 20.75 -13.25
N GLU A 423 8.01 20.42 -14.17
CA GLU A 423 9.38 20.94 -14.19
C GLU A 423 9.42 22.47 -14.32
N GLN A 424 8.52 23.04 -15.13
CA GLN A 424 8.37 24.50 -15.29
C GLN A 424 7.77 25.20 -14.07
N GLY A 425 7.38 24.47 -13.03
CA GLY A 425 6.73 25.02 -11.84
C GLY A 425 5.33 25.56 -12.12
N ARG A 426 4.62 24.98 -13.08
CA ARG A 426 3.27 25.38 -13.50
C ARG A 426 2.17 24.44 -12.99
N ILE A 427 2.53 23.28 -12.44
CA ILE A 427 1.63 22.39 -11.74
C ILE A 427 1.91 22.51 -10.25
N HIS A 428 0.87 22.80 -9.48
CA HIS A 428 0.94 22.97 -8.03
C HIS A 428 0.09 21.92 -7.33
N PHE A 429 0.58 21.45 -6.18
CA PHE A 429 -0.12 20.49 -5.32
C PHE A 429 -0.67 21.28 -4.13
N TYR A 430 -2.00 21.44 -4.08
CA TYR A 430 -2.66 22.25 -3.07
C TYR A 430 -2.84 21.48 -1.78
N ARG A 431 -2.24 21.97 -0.72
CA ARG A 431 -2.40 21.49 0.64
C ARG A 431 -3.45 22.31 1.36
N ASP A 432 -4.70 21.84 1.35
CA ASP A 432 -5.78 22.49 2.06
C ASP A 432 -5.48 22.50 3.57
N PRO A 433 -5.30 23.68 4.20
CA PRO A 433 -5.02 23.77 5.64
C PRO A 433 -6.07 23.16 6.54
N HIS A 434 -7.30 22.91 6.04
CA HIS A 434 -8.39 22.30 6.80
C HIS A 434 -8.39 20.77 6.72
N THR A 435 -7.81 20.19 5.68
CA THR A 435 -7.70 18.73 5.48
C THR A 435 -6.29 18.22 5.77
N TYR A 436 -5.28 19.09 5.60
CA TYR A 436 -3.90 18.75 5.93
C TYR A 436 -3.70 18.73 7.45
N ASN A 437 -3.37 17.59 7.98
CA ASN A 437 -3.03 17.44 9.39
C ASN A 437 -1.51 17.48 9.59
N ALA A 438 -1.01 18.69 9.92
CA ALA A 438 0.40 18.91 10.16
C ALA A 438 0.97 18.08 11.34
N GLU A 439 0.14 17.71 12.31
CA GLU A 439 0.56 16.88 13.46
C GLU A 439 0.82 15.43 13.05
N HIS A 440 0.13 14.94 12.02
CA HIS A 440 0.26 13.57 11.53
C HIS A 440 0.99 13.47 10.19
N GLY A 441 1.29 14.60 9.54
CA GLY A 441 2.07 14.65 8.29
C GLY A 441 1.39 13.97 7.10
N THR A 442 0.06 13.83 7.11
CA THR A 442 -0.71 13.19 6.05
C THR A 442 -1.29 14.22 5.09
N ASP A 443 -1.05 14.03 3.81
CA ASP A 443 -1.60 14.85 2.74
C ASP A 443 -2.53 13.98 1.88
N PRO A 444 -3.76 14.40 1.60
CA PRO A 444 -4.65 13.68 0.68
C PRO A 444 -4.04 13.40 -0.70
N LEU A 445 -3.04 14.17 -1.13
CA LEU A 445 -2.35 14.01 -2.41
C LEU A 445 -1.12 13.08 -2.35
N ASP A 446 -0.68 12.62 -1.17
CA ASP A 446 0.54 11.81 -1.02
C ASP A 446 0.55 10.56 -1.90
N MET A 447 -0.61 9.92 -2.09
CA MET A 447 -0.73 8.72 -2.94
C MET A 447 -0.49 9.04 -4.42
N LEU A 448 -1.04 10.14 -4.92
CA LEU A 448 -0.80 10.61 -6.29
C LEU A 448 0.66 11.01 -6.48
N GLU A 449 1.23 11.77 -5.53
CA GLU A 449 2.63 12.20 -5.58
C GLU A 449 3.59 11.00 -5.61
N ASP A 450 3.31 9.97 -4.80
CA ASP A 450 4.09 8.73 -4.80
C ASP A 450 4.00 7.98 -6.14
N GLU A 451 2.81 7.89 -6.75
CA GLU A 451 2.64 7.27 -8.05
C GLU A 451 3.42 8.03 -9.14
N LEU A 452 3.33 9.37 -9.15
CA LEU A 452 4.07 10.22 -10.10
C LEU A 452 5.60 10.07 -9.95
N CYS A 453 6.11 10.06 -8.72
CA CYS A 453 7.54 9.96 -8.44
C CYS A 453 8.13 8.55 -8.67
N ASN A 454 7.29 7.53 -8.73
CA ASN A 454 7.74 6.14 -8.90
C ASN A 454 7.55 5.60 -10.32
N TRP A 455 6.63 6.15 -11.11
CA TRP A 455 6.38 5.69 -12.46
C TRP A 455 7.52 6.05 -13.42
N GLN A 456 7.91 5.08 -14.24
CA GLN A 456 8.90 5.26 -15.30
C GLN A 456 8.36 4.76 -16.64
N PRO A 457 8.89 5.28 -17.77
CA PRO A 457 8.49 4.82 -19.09
C PRO A 457 8.69 3.32 -19.26
N GLY A 458 7.62 2.62 -19.65
CA GLY A 458 7.60 1.17 -19.81
C GLY A 458 6.87 0.41 -18.71
N ASP A 459 6.60 1.04 -17.59
CA ASP A 459 5.74 0.47 -16.55
C ASP A 459 4.25 0.63 -16.91
N ASP A 460 3.40 -0.24 -16.32
CA ASP A 460 1.95 0.00 -16.32
C ASP A 460 1.66 1.28 -15.56
N SER A 461 0.88 2.19 -16.13
CA SER A 461 0.56 3.44 -15.43
C SER A 461 -0.53 3.24 -14.41
N PRO A 462 -0.37 3.84 -13.21
CA PRO A 462 -1.40 3.84 -12.17
C PRO A 462 -2.61 4.69 -12.56
N ASP A 463 -3.80 4.31 -12.11
CA ASP A 463 -5.07 4.97 -12.48
C ASP A 463 -5.15 6.44 -11.99
N ARG A 464 -4.55 6.78 -10.82
CA ARG A 464 -4.45 8.17 -10.35
C ARG A 464 -3.62 9.03 -11.28
N MET A 465 -2.45 8.51 -11.68
CA MET A 465 -1.57 9.18 -12.61
C MET A 465 -2.26 9.38 -13.97
N ASP A 466 -2.96 8.38 -14.50
CA ASP A 466 -3.68 8.51 -15.77
C ASP A 466 -4.80 9.57 -15.66
N ALA A 467 -5.59 9.57 -14.58
CA ALA A 467 -6.60 10.59 -14.32
C ALA A 467 -5.98 12.00 -14.23
N PHE A 468 -4.84 12.16 -13.54
CA PHE A 468 -4.09 13.41 -13.47
C PHE A 468 -3.60 13.87 -14.84
N VAL A 469 -3.00 12.98 -15.62
CA VAL A 469 -2.49 13.27 -16.97
C VAL A 469 -3.62 13.69 -17.91
N HIS A 470 -4.78 13.03 -17.84
CA HIS A 470 -5.97 13.39 -18.61
C HIS A 470 -6.48 14.79 -18.23
N ALA A 471 -6.50 15.12 -16.93
CA ALA A 471 -6.89 16.44 -16.47
C ALA A 471 -6.00 17.54 -17.06
N ILE A 472 -4.70 17.39 -16.94
CA ILE A 472 -3.73 18.38 -17.42
C ILE A 472 -3.83 18.54 -18.95
N ASN A 473 -3.88 17.43 -19.70
CA ASN A 473 -3.98 17.50 -21.16
C ASN A 473 -5.30 18.09 -21.66
N TYR A 474 -6.40 17.91 -20.95
CA TYR A 474 -7.66 18.59 -21.24
C TYR A 474 -7.57 20.11 -21.03
N LEU A 475 -6.93 20.53 -19.94
CA LEU A 475 -6.76 21.96 -19.63
C LEU A 475 -5.74 22.64 -20.54
N LYS A 476 -4.66 21.91 -20.92
CA LYS A 476 -3.64 22.37 -21.84
C LYS A 476 -3.32 21.30 -22.90
N PRO A 477 -4.09 21.24 -23.98
CA PRO A 477 -3.79 20.32 -25.08
C PRO A 477 -2.47 20.70 -25.77
N ASP A 478 -1.70 19.71 -26.23
CA ASP A 478 -0.49 19.93 -27.02
C ASP A 478 -0.87 20.67 -28.34
N LEU A 479 0.00 21.55 -28.82
CA LEU A 479 -0.21 22.28 -30.07
C LEU A 479 -0.42 21.34 -31.30
N LYS A 480 0.14 20.12 -31.23
CA LYS A 480 -0.07 19.09 -32.26
C LYS A 480 -1.47 18.50 -32.23
N ASP A 481 -2.08 18.37 -31.07
CA ASP A 481 -3.46 17.89 -30.93
C ASP A 481 -4.45 18.91 -31.45
N LEU A 482 -4.22 20.19 -31.16
CA LEU A 482 -5.01 21.30 -31.70
C LEU A 482 -4.94 21.37 -33.25
N ALA A 483 -3.77 21.13 -33.84
CA ALA A 483 -3.58 21.10 -35.27
C ALA A 483 -4.31 19.92 -35.94
N GLN A 484 -4.37 18.76 -35.30
CA GLN A 484 -5.12 17.60 -35.78
C GLN A 484 -6.63 17.81 -35.65
N GLU A 485 -7.10 18.38 -34.55
CA GLU A 485 -8.51 18.72 -34.34
C GLU A 485 -8.99 19.77 -35.36
N ASP A 486 -8.19 20.77 -35.62
CA ASP A 486 -8.49 21.79 -36.66
C ASP A 486 -8.50 21.18 -38.06
N THR A 487 -7.60 20.23 -38.36
CA THR A 487 -7.59 19.53 -39.63
C THR A 487 -8.81 18.63 -39.79
N ALA A 488 -9.19 17.91 -38.73
CA ALA A 488 -10.44 17.10 -38.73
C ALA A 488 -11.70 17.95 -38.84
N LYS A 489 -11.76 19.08 -38.13
CA LYS A 489 -12.87 20.04 -38.28
C LYS A 489 -12.96 20.63 -39.67
N LYS A 490 -11.85 21.01 -40.30
CA LYS A 490 -11.79 21.48 -41.71
C LYS A 490 -12.20 20.39 -42.68
N ALA A 491 -11.77 19.15 -42.47
CA ALA A 491 -12.18 18.02 -43.31
C ALA A 491 -13.70 17.76 -43.20
N LEU A 492 -14.24 17.79 -41.98
CA LEU A 492 -15.69 17.63 -41.77
C LEU A 492 -16.52 18.80 -42.37
N PHE A 493 -16.02 20.03 -42.22
CA PHE A 493 -16.65 21.22 -42.83
C PHE A 493 -16.68 21.13 -44.37
N ASN A 494 -15.58 20.65 -44.97
CA ASN A 494 -15.52 20.41 -46.41
C ASN A 494 -16.45 19.25 -46.85
N MET A 495 -16.61 18.19 -46.06
CA MET A 495 -17.58 17.11 -46.35
C MET A 495 -19.03 17.53 -46.21
N LEU A 496 -19.33 18.50 -45.38
CA LEU A 496 -20.69 19.05 -45.19
C LEU A 496 -21.08 20.12 -46.22
N GLY A 497 -20.25 20.34 -47.23
CA GLY A 497 -20.60 21.20 -48.37
C GLY A 497 -20.36 22.70 -48.14
N GLY A 498 -19.52 23.06 -47.19
CA GLY A 498 -19.03 24.43 -46.99
C GLY A 498 -18.02 24.85 -48.04
N GLY A 499 -18.44 24.93 -49.30
CA GLY A 499 -17.73 25.56 -50.38
C GLY A 499 -18.37 26.88 -50.72
N LEU A 500 -17.62 27.99 -50.54
CA LEU A 500 -17.82 29.22 -51.28
C LEU A 500 -17.06 29.14 -52.61
#